data_786182dc322d17c8bb0f1b79c4e85805
#
_entry.id   786182dc322d17c8bb0f1b79c4e85805
#
_cell.length_a   1.000
_cell.length_b   1.000
_cell.length_c   1.000
_cell.angle_alpha   90.00
_cell.angle_beta   90.00
_cell.angle_gamma   90.00
#
_symmetry.space_group_name_H-M   'P 1'
#
loop_
_entity.id
_entity.type
_entity.pdbx_description
1 polymer ?
#
loop_
_entity_poly.entity_id
_entity_poly.type
_entity_poly.pdbx_seq_one_letter_code
_entity_poly.pdbx_strand_id
1 'polypeptide(L)'
;MKAAIALGASALLMAGTTSAADMKVAADVGYSPHVMATASGGVEGYNVDMMDEIAKRLGVKHEVIDQEWSGIFAGLAAGKYVVIIAPTTVTKERSGKMLFGEPYFEVNFQFLIKKGAPQVNKLEDLAGKKIAVNKGNYYDKWLSKPERINKYKWELVRFGKNADAIQAVATGRAYANFAGDTVMGWTAKKNPLVEPSNLVIQSGRVGAMAFHTTSIEMRKKFEKVVECMKADGTIAKIHEKWTGQKPVAGGAAYKVVPGIGVPGFTHYDDSPSGSGCG
;
A
#
# COMPACT_ATOMS: atom_id res chain seq x y z
N MET A 1 76.65 -0.62 -18.38
CA MET A 1 75.53 -1.55 -18.11
C MET A 1 74.66 -0.96 -17.00
N LYS A 2 73.47 -0.38 -17.34
CA LYS A 2 72.50 0.20 -16.40
C LYS A 2 71.24 -0.64 -16.49
N ALA A 3 70.90 -1.36 -15.41
CA ALA A 3 69.67 -2.16 -15.30
C ALA A 3 68.52 -1.24 -14.82
N ALA A 4 67.44 -1.16 -15.61
CA ALA A 4 66.22 -0.49 -15.22
C ALA A 4 65.26 -1.50 -14.56
N ILE A 5 64.89 -1.24 -13.31
CA ILE A 5 63.86 -2.00 -12.59
C ILE A 5 62.52 -1.36 -12.86
N ALA A 6 61.62 -2.08 -13.55
CA ALA A 6 60.24 -1.67 -13.74
C ALA A 6 59.38 -2.16 -12.54
N LEU A 7 58.85 -1.24 -11.72
CA LEU A 7 57.82 -1.53 -10.72
C LEU A 7 56.46 -1.60 -11.44
N GLY A 8 55.90 -2.80 -11.49
CA GLY A 8 54.52 -3.02 -11.92
C GLY A 8 53.56 -2.74 -10.78
N ALA A 9 52.77 -1.68 -10.90
CA ALA A 9 51.66 -1.39 -9.98
C ALA A 9 50.44 -2.25 -10.38
N SER A 10 50.17 -3.29 -9.61
CA SER A 10 48.91 -4.08 -9.74
C SER A 10 47.79 -3.33 -9.06
N ALA A 11 46.94 -2.70 -9.86
CA ALA A 11 45.67 -2.14 -9.39
C ALA A 11 44.66 -3.27 -9.13
N LEU A 12 44.41 -3.59 -7.86
CA LEU A 12 43.28 -4.44 -7.46
C LEU A 12 41.98 -3.68 -7.75
N LEU A 13 41.28 -4.02 -8.84
CA LEU A 13 39.88 -3.65 -9.03
C LEU A 13 39.05 -4.43 -7.99
N MET A 14 38.64 -3.77 -6.92
CA MET A 14 37.58 -4.27 -6.07
C MET A 14 36.27 -4.18 -6.85
N ALA A 15 35.90 -5.25 -7.52
CA ALA A 15 34.56 -5.44 -8.07
C ALA A 15 33.60 -5.55 -6.87
N GLY A 16 32.95 -4.44 -6.53
CA GLY A 16 31.84 -4.45 -5.56
C GLY A 16 30.75 -5.35 -6.12
N THR A 17 30.58 -6.53 -5.56
CA THR A 17 29.44 -7.39 -5.85
C THR A 17 28.20 -6.70 -5.33
N THR A 18 27.44 -6.02 -6.21
CA THR A 18 26.06 -5.63 -5.93
C THR A 18 25.28 -6.93 -5.76
N SER A 19 25.03 -7.30 -4.51
CA SER A 19 24.17 -8.45 -4.21
C SER A 19 22.79 -8.14 -4.78
N ALA A 20 22.33 -8.95 -5.73
CA ALA A 20 20.98 -8.86 -6.27
C ALA A 20 19.94 -8.97 -5.14
N ALA A 21 18.81 -8.31 -5.30
CA ALA A 21 17.70 -8.45 -4.35
C ALA A 21 17.15 -9.88 -4.40
N ASP A 22 16.91 -10.47 -3.22
CA ASP A 22 16.38 -11.84 -3.10
C ASP A 22 14.90 -11.88 -3.50
N MET A 23 14.21 -10.72 -3.46
CA MET A 23 12.78 -10.64 -3.66
C MET A 23 12.36 -9.32 -4.33
N LYS A 24 11.57 -9.42 -5.40
CA LYS A 24 10.87 -8.28 -5.99
C LYS A 24 9.49 -8.13 -5.37
N VAL A 25 9.20 -6.93 -4.89
CA VAL A 25 7.90 -6.55 -4.33
C VAL A 25 7.33 -5.36 -5.10
N ALA A 26 6.02 -5.18 -5.14
CA ALA A 26 5.43 -4.09 -5.93
C ALA A 26 4.55 -3.15 -5.12
N ALA A 27 4.54 -1.90 -5.55
CA ALA A 27 3.62 -0.88 -5.07
C ALA A 27 3.37 0.19 -6.13
N ASP A 28 2.26 0.93 -6.02
CA ASP A 28 2.02 2.18 -6.73
C ASP A 28 2.76 3.30 -5.99
N VAL A 29 3.94 3.67 -6.50
CA VAL A 29 4.74 4.76 -5.95
C VAL A 29 4.04 6.09 -6.21
N GLY A 30 3.65 6.77 -5.13
CA GLY A 30 2.77 7.95 -5.17
C GLY A 30 1.45 7.74 -4.42
N TYR A 31 1.25 6.57 -3.81
CA TYR A 31 0.16 6.30 -2.86
C TYR A 31 0.59 6.69 -1.44
N SER A 32 0.85 7.99 -1.24
CA SER A 32 1.33 8.55 0.04
C SER A 32 0.25 8.50 1.14
N PRO A 33 0.61 8.22 2.41
CA PRO A 33 1.94 8.02 2.96
C PRO A 33 2.44 6.56 2.90
N HIS A 34 1.76 5.70 2.16
CA HIS A 34 2.06 4.26 2.14
C HIS A 34 3.33 3.92 1.35
N VAL A 35 3.45 4.46 0.14
CA VAL A 35 4.64 4.32 -0.69
C VAL A 35 4.84 5.60 -1.50
N MET A 36 5.97 6.24 -1.40
CA MET A 36 6.32 7.48 -2.12
C MET A 36 7.78 7.48 -2.53
N ALA A 37 8.05 8.22 -3.62
CA ALA A 37 9.42 8.47 -4.05
C ALA A 37 10.13 9.45 -3.11
N THR A 38 11.40 9.21 -2.85
CA THR A 38 12.28 10.17 -2.17
C THR A 38 12.96 11.08 -3.20
N ALA A 39 13.45 12.23 -2.75
CA ALA A 39 14.22 13.14 -3.60
C ALA A 39 15.54 12.51 -4.12
N SER A 40 16.07 11.51 -3.42
CA SER A 40 17.29 10.76 -3.80
C SER A 40 17.06 9.61 -4.77
N GLY A 41 15.82 9.41 -5.26
CA GLY A 41 15.48 8.36 -6.21
C GLY A 41 15.12 7.00 -5.58
N GLY A 42 15.03 6.93 -4.25
CA GLY A 42 14.54 5.75 -3.52
C GLY A 42 13.03 5.81 -3.26
N VAL A 43 12.56 4.93 -2.38
CA VAL A 43 11.18 4.90 -1.89
C VAL A 43 11.15 4.94 -0.37
N GLU A 44 10.08 5.54 0.18
CA GLU A 44 9.79 5.58 1.61
C GLU A 44 8.29 5.47 1.86
N GLY A 45 7.87 5.23 3.09
CA GLY A 45 6.46 5.20 3.45
C GLY A 45 6.13 4.11 4.44
N TYR A 46 4.87 4.13 4.89
CA TYR A 46 4.34 3.15 5.85
C TYR A 46 4.63 1.71 5.45
N ASN A 47 4.32 1.35 4.20
CA ASN A 47 4.49 -0.02 3.71
C ASN A 47 5.93 -0.33 3.33
N VAL A 48 6.74 0.69 3.04
CA VAL A 48 8.19 0.50 2.85
C VAL A 48 8.84 0.18 4.18
N ASP A 49 8.58 0.96 5.25
CA ASP A 49 9.09 0.66 6.59
C ASP A 49 8.66 -0.74 7.08
N MET A 50 7.40 -1.13 6.80
CA MET A 50 6.94 -2.49 7.11
C MET A 50 7.74 -3.54 6.36
N MET A 51 7.96 -3.33 5.05
CA MET A 51 8.69 -4.29 4.21
C MET A 51 10.16 -4.38 4.62
N ASP A 52 10.79 -3.25 4.94
CA ASP A 52 12.18 -3.18 5.44
C ASP A 52 12.33 -4.00 6.73
N GLU A 53 11.41 -3.84 7.68
CA GLU A 53 11.44 -4.59 8.93
C GLU A 53 11.14 -6.08 8.72
N ILE A 54 10.21 -6.42 7.81
CA ILE A 54 9.95 -7.82 7.43
C ILE A 54 11.20 -8.44 6.81
N ALA A 55 11.82 -7.76 5.86
CA ALA A 55 13.03 -8.24 5.16
C ALA A 55 14.19 -8.43 6.14
N LYS A 56 14.39 -7.48 7.07
CA LYS A 56 15.38 -7.56 8.14
C LYS A 56 15.17 -8.80 9.03
N ARG A 57 13.93 -9.04 9.49
CA ARG A 57 13.62 -10.22 10.34
C ARG A 57 13.74 -11.54 9.60
N LEU A 58 13.50 -11.54 8.29
CA LEU A 58 13.68 -12.72 7.44
C LEU A 58 15.13 -12.91 6.95
N GLY A 59 16.02 -11.93 7.13
CA GLY A 59 17.40 -11.97 6.64
C GLY A 59 17.49 -11.93 5.11
N VAL A 60 16.54 -11.28 4.42
CA VAL A 60 16.48 -11.17 2.94
C VAL A 60 16.59 -9.73 2.48
N LYS A 61 16.96 -9.53 1.21
CA LYS A 61 16.93 -8.22 0.54
C LYS A 61 15.75 -8.12 -0.40
N HIS A 62 15.18 -6.94 -0.52
CA HIS A 62 14.06 -6.71 -1.44
C HIS A 62 14.30 -5.50 -2.34
N GLU A 63 13.59 -5.48 -3.46
CA GLU A 63 13.53 -4.39 -4.42
C GLU A 63 12.06 -4.00 -4.63
N VAL A 64 11.73 -2.71 -4.49
CA VAL A 64 10.37 -2.21 -4.75
C VAL A 64 10.24 -1.84 -6.22
N ILE A 65 9.36 -2.53 -6.92
CA ILE A 65 8.99 -2.23 -8.30
C ILE A 65 7.84 -1.22 -8.30
N ASP A 66 8.05 -0.05 -8.89
CA ASP A 66 6.97 0.92 -9.14
C ASP A 66 6.04 0.37 -10.23
N GLN A 67 4.82 0.04 -9.85
CA GLN A 67 3.80 -0.49 -10.73
C GLN A 67 2.49 0.27 -10.52
N GLU A 68 1.98 0.91 -11.57
CA GLU A 68 0.65 1.51 -11.54
C GLU A 68 -0.39 0.53 -11.01
N TRP A 69 -1.26 1.03 -10.12
CA TRP A 69 -2.30 0.19 -9.51
C TRP A 69 -3.20 -0.48 -10.54
N SER A 70 -3.48 0.18 -11.65
CA SER A 70 -4.32 -0.37 -12.72
C SER A 70 -3.80 -1.69 -13.33
N GLY A 71 -2.48 -1.93 -13.26
CA GLY A 71 -1.81 -3.13 -13.77
C GLY A 71 -1.24 -4.05 -12.69
N ILE A 72 -1.30 -3.65 -11.40
CA ILE A 72 -0.56 -4.32 -10.33
C ILE A 72 -1.00 -5.79 -10.11
N PHE A 73 -2.28 -6.09 -10.22
CA PHE A 73 -2.77 -7.47 -10.06
C PHE A 73 -2.41 -8.37 -11.25
N ALA A 74 -2.39 -7.82 -12.46
CA ALA A 74 -1.93 -8.55 -13.64
C ALA A 74 -0.43 -8.84 -13.56
N GLY A 75 0.38 -7.90 -13.07
CA GLY A 75 1.80 -8.09 -12.81
C GLY A 75 2.06 -9.18 -11.77
N LEU A 76 1.28 -9.21 -10.67
CA LEU A 76 1.34 -10.27 -9.66
C LEU A 76 1.02 -11.64 -10.27
N ALA A 77 -0.09 -11.74 -10.99
CA ALA A 77 -0.51 -12.99 -11.64
C ALA A 77 0.49 -13.50 -12.69
N ALA A 78 1.23 -12.58 -13.34
CA ALA A 78 2.30 -12.90 -14.28
C ALA A 78 3.65 -13.22 -13.60
N GLY A 79 3.73 -13.20 -12.26
CA GLY A 79 4.96 -13.49 -11.51
C GLY A 79 6.05 -12.44 -11.66
N LYS A 80 5.73 -11.19 -12.05
CA LYS A 80 6.73 -10.11 -12.14
C LYS A 80 7.32 -9.73 -10.78
N TYR A 81 6.57 -9.98 -9.72
CA TYR A 81 6.92 -9.81 -8.31
C TYR A 81 6.10 -10.79 -7.48
N VAL A 82 6.54 -11.07 -6.27
CA VAL A 82 5.94 -12.12 -5.42
C VAL A 82 4.88 -11.58 -4.47
N VAL A 83 4.93 -10.28 -4.16
CA VAL A 83 4.01 -9.62 -3.21
C VAL A 83 3.74 -8.17 -3.59
N ILE A 84 2.50 -7.74 -3.37
CA ILE A 84 2.09 -6.33 -3.37
C ILE A 84 2.15 -5.86 -1.92
N ILE A 85 3.05 -4.92 -1.62
CA ILE A 85 3.26 -4.41 -0.26
C ILE A 85 2.28 -3.30 0.14
N ALA A 86 1.65 -2.60 -0.82
CA ALA A 86 0.62 -1.59 -0.53
C ALA A 86 -0.59 -2.21 0.19
N PRO A 87 -1.35 -1.42 1.01
CA PRO A 87 -2.49 -1.94 1.78
C PRO A 87 -3.63 -2.36 0.86
N THR A 88 -3.56 -3.60 0.38
CA THR A 88 -4.56 -4.14 -0.54
C THR A 88 -5.82 -4.53 0.22
N THR A 89 -6.93 -3.82 -0.05
CA THR A 89 -8.23 -4.13 0.57
C THR A 89 -8.62 -5.59 0.30
N VAL A 90 -8.87 -6.34 1.37
CA VAL A 90 -9.30 -7.74 1.28
C VAL A 90 -10.75 -7.82 0.83
N THR A 91 -11.01 -8.57 -0.25
CA THR A 91 -12.33 -8.82 -0.81
C THR A 91 -12.47 -10.26 -1.27
N LYS A 92 -13.70 -10.80 -1.29
CA LYS A 92 -13.96 -12.16 -1.80
C LYS A 92 -13.50 -12.35 -3.23
N GLU A 93 -13.71 -11.34 -4.09
CA GLU A 93 -13.25 -11.39 -5.48
C GLU A 93 -11.72 -11.50 -5.59
N ARG A 94 -11.00 -10.71 -4.80
CA ARG A 94 -9.53 -10.71 -4.81
C ARG A 94 -8.96 -11.97 -4.18
N SER A 95 -9.53 -12.44 -3.06
CA SER A 95 -9.05 -13.67 -2.41
C SER A 95 -9.21 -14.92 -3.26
N GLY A 96 -10.08 -14.92 -4.28
CA GLY A 96 -10.14 -15.99 -5.27
C GLY A 96 -9.01 -15.97 -6.30
N LYS A 97 -8.19 -14.90 -6.34
CA LYS A 97 -7.15 -14.69 -7.38
C LYS A 97 -5.75 -14.51 -6.81
N MET A 98 -5.62 -14.32 -5.51
CA MET A 98 -4.35 -14.07 -4.80
C MET A 98 -4.47 -14.51 -3.34
N LEU A 99 -3.32 -14.73 -2.70
CA LEU A 99 -3.27 -14.98 -1.26
C LEU A 99 -3.19 -13.64 -0.52
N PHE A 100 -3.83 -13.57 0.64
CA PHE A 100 -3.64 -12.47 1.57
C PHE A 100 -2.88 -12.94 2.80
N GLY A 101 -1.99 -12.12 3.31
CA GLY A 101 -1.35 -12.31 4.61
C GLY A 101 -2.15 -11.67 5.75
N GLU A 102 -1.56 -11.63 6.93
CA GLU A 102 -2.10 -11.02 8.14
C GLU A 102 -2.57 -9.58 7.88
N PRO A 103 -3.83 -9.23 8.16
CA PRO A 103 -4.32 -7.86 7.97
C PRO A 103 -3.69 -6.93 9.02
N TYR A 104 -3.19 -5.78 8.60
CA TYR A 104 -2.46 -4.86 9.47
C TYR A 104 -3.02 -3.43 9.49
N PHE A 105 -4.10 -3.17 8.73
CA PHE A 105 -4.58 -1.83 8.48
C PHE A 105 -6.10 -1.80 8.32
N GLU A 106 -6.81 -0.85 8.96
CA GLU A 106 -8.21 -0.56 8.69
C GLU A 106 -8.34 0.28 7.43
N VAL A 107 -9.27 -0.11 6.55
CA VAL A 107 -9.52 0.61 5.30
C VAL A 107 -10.77 1.47 5.46
N ASN A 108 -10.60 2.73 5.83
CA ASN A 108 -11.68 3.72 5.80
C ASN A 108 -11.59 4.56 4.53
N PHE A 109 -12.70 5.22 4.16
CA PHE A 109 -12.78 6.00 2.95
C PHE A 109 -13.05 7.46 3.28
N GLN A 110 -12.43 8.37 2.51
CA GLN A 110 -12.66 9.79 2.61
C GLN A 110 -12.51 10.45 1.25
N PHE A 111 -13.13 11.59 1.06
CA PHE A 111 -12.94 12.42 -0.12
C PHE A 111 -11.87 13.48 0.15
N LEU A 112 -11.11 13.81 -0.88
CA LEU A 112 -10.25 14.99 -0.93
C LEU A 112 -10.91 15.99 -1.87
N ILE A 113 -11.04 17.23 -1.44
CA ILE A 113 -11.63 18.31 -2.22
C ILE A 113 -10.62 19.45 -2.37
N LYS A 114 -10.85 20.35 -3.33
CA LYS A 114 -10.07 21.58 -3.42
C LYS A 114 -10.32 22.43 -2.19
N LYS A 115 -9.26 23.00 -1.63
CA LYS A 115 -9.35 23.86 -0.43
C LYS A 115 -10.30 25.03 -0.67
N GLY A 116 -11.22 25.24 0.29
CA GLY A 116 -12.26 26.28 0.21
C GLY A 116 -13.44 25.93 -0.69
N ALA A 117 -13.49 24.74 -1.30
CA ALA A 117 -14.70 24.26 -1.95
C ALA A 117 -15.79 23.91 -0.92
N PRO A 118 -17.08 23.90 -1.28
CA PRO A 118 -18.14 23.42 -0.40
C PRO A 118 -17.80 22.03 0.17
N GLN A 119 -17.95 21.87 1.49
CA GLN A 119 -17.61 20.62 2.17
C GLN A 119 -18.54 19.48 1.79
N VAL A 120 -18.01 18.27 1.81
CA VAL A 120 -18.76 17.03 1.63
C VAL A 120 -19.03 16.44 3.01
N ASN A 121 -20.29 16.52 3.45
CA ASN A 121 -20.76 15.98 4.74
C ASN A 121 -21.55 14.68 4.55
N LYS A 122 -22.12 14.48 3.36
CA LYS A 122 -22.90 13.30 2.95
C LYS A 122 -22.72 13.04 1.45
N LEU A 123 -23.08 11.85 1.01
CA LEU A 123 -22.89 11.45 -0.41
C LEU A 123 -23.74 12.28 -1.39
N GLU A 124 -24.87 12.79 -0.94
CA GLU A 124 -25.74 13.67 -1.72
C GLU A 124 -25.05 14.96 -2.17
N ASP A 125 -24.07 15.46 -1.39
CA ASP A 125 -23.31 16.67 -1.71
C ASP A 125 -22.42 16.49 -2.98
N LEU A 126 -22.22 15.23 -3.39
CA LEU A 126 -21.46 14.84 -4.57
C LEU A 126 -22.34 14.57 -5.80
N ALA A 127 -23.66 14.74 -5.69
CA ALA A 127 -24.57 14.48 -6.82
C ALA A 127 -24.18 15.30 -8.05
N GLY A 128 -24.04 14.63 -9.21
CA GLY A 128 -23.65 15.24 -10.48
C GLY A 128 -22.20 15.74 -10.56
N LYS A 129 -21.38 15.51 -9.53
CA LYS A 129 -19.98 15.97 -9.51
C LYS A 129 -19.05 14.97 -10.22
N LYS A 130 -17.91 15.50 -10.71
CA LYS A 130 -16.80 14.69 -11.21
C LYS A 130 -15.95 14.19 -10.03
N ILE A 131 -15.77 12.88 -9.92
CA ILE A 131 -14.97 12.25 -8.87
C ILE A 131 -13.77 11.55 -9.52
N ALA A 132 -12.57 12.00 -9.18
CA ALA A 132 -11.33 11.38 -9.58
C ALA A 132 -11.08 10.14 -8.72
N VAL A 133 -10.65 9.04 -9.32
CA VAL A 133 -10.36 7.79 -8.61
C VAL A 133 -9.26 7.00 -9.30
N ASN A 134 -8.49 6.26 -8.53
CA ASN A 134 -7.46 5.37 -9.05
C ASN A 134 -8.12 4.10 -9.61
N LYS A 135 -7.92 3.86 -10.90
CA LYS A 135 -8.57 2.80 -11.70
C LYS A 135 -8.34 1.41 -11.11
N GLY A 136 -9.42 0.65 -10.95
CA GLY A 136 -9.38 -0.76 -10.54
C GLY A 136 -9.10 -0.98 -9.05
N ASN A 137 -8.99 0.09 -8.24
CA ASN A 137 -8.90 -0.05 -6.81
C ASN A 137 -10.27 -0.37 -6.19
N TYR A 138 -10.32 -0.60 -4.86
CA TYR A 138 -11.57 -0.88 -4.18
C TYR A 138 -12.51 0.33 -4.17
N TYR A 139 -11.97 1.54 -4.11
CA TYR A 139 -12.73 2.80 -4.10
C TYR A 139 -13.44 3.03 -5.44
N ASP A 140 -12.77 2.77 -6.59
CA ASP A 140 -13.38 2.80 -7.91
C ASP A 140 -14.56 1.81 -7.99
N LYS A 141 -14.36 0.57 -7.55
CA LYS A 141 -15.43 -0.44 -7.51
C LYS A 141 -16.58 -0.02 -6.61
N TRP A 142 -16.28 0.59 -5.47
CA TRP A 142 -17.29 1.08 -4.54
C TRP A 142 -18.14 2.20 -5.13
N LEU A 143 -17.51 3.21 -5.78
CA LEU A 143 -18.20 4.29 -6.45
C LEU A 143 -19.00 3.81 -7.68
N SER A 144 -18.50 2.82 -8.40
CA SER A 144 -19.07 2.30 -9.66
C SER A 144 -20.29 1.41 -9.48
N LYS A 145 -20.72 1.12 -8.25
CA LYS A 145 -21.91 0.29 -8.03
C LYS A 145 -23.15 0.94 -8.66
N PRO A 146 -23.95 0.18 -9.44
CA PRO A 146 -25.10 0.73 -10.17
C PRO A 146 -26.06 1.52 -9.29
N GLU A 147 -26.32 1.05 -8.06
CA GLU A 147 -27.19 1.74 -7.12
C GLU A 147 -26.68 3.13 -6.72
N ARG A 148 -25.34 3.33 -6.68
CA ARG A 148 -24.74 4.64 -6.39
C ARG A 148 -24.73 5.55 -7.61
N ILE A 149 -24.27 5.03 -8.76
CA ILE A 149 -24.27 5.77 -10.02
C ILE A 149 -25.69 6.26 -10.34
N ASN A 150 -26.70 5.40 -10.21
CA ASN A 150 -28.08 5.73 -10.49
C ASN A 150 -28.66 6.75 -9.51
N LYS A 151 -28.28 6.67 -8.23
CA LYS A 151 -28.75 7.59 -7.19
C LYS A 151 -28.10 8.96 -7.30
N TYR A 152 -26.77 9.00 -7.37
CA TYR A 152 -26.01 10.25 -7.23
C TYR A 152 -25.61 10.88 -8.56
N LYS A 153 -25.67 10.15 -9.67
CA LYS A 153 -25.35 10.65 -11.03
C LYS A 153 -23.96 11.29 -11.14
N TRP A 154 -23.00 10.91 -10.27
CA TRP A 154 -21.63 11.39 -10.38
C TRP A 154 -20.89 10.83 -11.61
N GLU A 155 -19.94 11.59 -12.13
CA GLU A 155 -19.05 11.18 -13.21
C GLU A 155 -17.70 10.69 -12.63
N LEU A 156 -17.28 9.46 -12.98
CA LEU A 156 -15.99 8.91 -12.50
C LEU A 156 -14.89 9.16 -13.52
N VAL A 157 -13.85 9.89 -13.10
CA VAL A 157 -12.64 10.13 -13.88
C VAL A 157 -11.53 9.22 -13.32
N ARG A 158 -11.10 8.25 -14.11
CA ARG A 158 -10.18 7.19 -13.69
C ARG A 158 -8.75 7.46 -14.10
N PHE A 159 -7.82 7.28 -13.16
CA PHE A 159 -6.38 7.48 -13.37
C PHE A 159 -5.61 6.19 -13.07
N GLY A 160 -4.47 5.98 -13.74
CA GLY A 160 -3.58 4.84 -13.49
C GLY A 160 -2.95 4.88 -12.10
N LYS A 161 -2.53 6.08 -11.67
CA LYS A 161 -1.96 6.37 -10.34
C LYS A 161 -2.89 7.26 -9.50
N ASN A 162 -2.85 7.08 -8.18
CA ASN A 162 -3.64 7.93 -7.27
C ASN A 162 -3.13 9.39 -7.24
N ALA A 163 -1.83 9.60 -7.41
CA ALA A 163 -1.24 10.93 -7.47
C ALA A 163 -1.86 11.81 -8.58
N ASP A 164 -2.18 11.23 -9.74
CA ASP A 164 -2.84 11.92 -10.85
C ASP A 164 -4.29 12.29 -10.52
N ALA A 165 -4.98 11.41 -9.78
CA ALA A 165 -6.34 11.68 -9.29
C ALA A 165 -6.36 12.85 -8.30
N ILE A 166 -5.37 12.93 -7.39
CA ILE A 166 -5.17 14.06 -6.46
C ILE A 166 -4.89 15.35 -7.26
N GLN A 167 -4.00 15.30 -8.24
CA GLN A 167 -3.68 16.45 -9.09
C GLN A 167 -4.89 16.96 -9.87
N ALA A 168 -5.80 16.08 -10.30
CA ALA A 168 -7.03 16.48 -10.95
C ALA A 168 -7.94 17.33 -10.03
N VAL A 169 -7.95 17.06 -8.72
CA VAL A 169 -8.66 17.88 -7.73
C VAL A 169 -7.97 19.21 -7.52
N ALA A 170 -6.65 19.20 -7.28
CA ALA A 170 -5.87 20.42 -7.03
C ALA A 170 -6.01 21.43 -8.19
N THR A 171 -6.07 20.93 -9.43
CA THR A 171 -6.26 21.77 -10.65
C THR A 171 -7.72 22.06 -11.01
N GLY A 172 -8.69 21.53 -10.26
CA GLY A 172 -10.12 21.74 -10.52
C GLY A 172 -10.70 20.92 -11.68
N ARG A 173 -9.96 19.94 -12.23
CA ARG A 173 -10.48 19.01 -13.26
C ARG A 173 -11.49 18.00 -12.70
N ALA A 174 -11.42 17.72 -11.40
CA ALA A 174 -12.41 16.95 -10.66
C ALA A 174 -12.81 17.70 -9.38
N TYR A 175 -14.03 17.48 -8.92
CA TYR A 175 -14.52 18.08 -7.67
C TYR A 175 -13.89 17.42 -6.45
N ALA A 176 -13.78 16.10 -6.46
CA ALA A 176 -13.22 15.32 -5.38
C ALA A 176 -12.35 14.15 -5.89
N ASN A 177 -11.39 13.69 -5.07
CA ASN A 177 -10.75 12.38 -5.19
C ASN A 177 -11.27 11.48 -4.07
N PHE A 178 -11.38 10.18 -4.31
CA PHE A 178 -11.85 9.22 -3.33
C PHE A 178 -10.82 8.10 -3.10
N ALA A 179 -10.30 8.02 -1.87
CA ALA A 179 -9.33 6.98 -1.48
C ALA A 179 -9.37 6.76 0.05
N GLY A 180 -8.30 6.21 0.63
CA GLY A 180 -8.17 6.00 2.06
C GLY A 180 -8.06 7.31 2.85
N ASP A 181 -8.65 7.34 4.04
CA ASP A 181 -8.60 8.50 4.96
C ASP A 181 -7.18 8.94 5.30
N THR A 182 -6.25 7.99 5.50
CA THR A 182 -4.82 8.28 5.73
C THR A 182 -4.16 8.99 4.55
N VAL A 183 -4.53 8.62 3.32
CA VAL A 183 -4.05 9.28 2.10
C VAL A 183 -4.58 10.71 2.03
N MET A 184 -5.86 10.92 2.34
CA MET A 184 -6.47 12.25 2.33
C MET A 184 -5.83 13.15 3.38
N GLY A 185 -5.68 12.67 4.62
CA GLY A 185 -5.05 13.40 5.71
C GLY A 185 -3.59 13.76 5.44
N TRP A 186 -2.81 12.83 4.90
CA TRP A 186 -1.42 13.09 4.52
C TRP A 186 -1.32 14.11 3.39
N THR A 187 -2.12 13.92 2.33
CA THR A 187 -2.11 14.80 1.17
C THR A 187 -2.42 16.23 1.56
N ALA A 188 -3.43 16.46 2.40
CA ALA A 188 -3.82 17.79 2.86
C ALA A 188 -2.73 18.48 3.70
N LYS A 189 -1.94 17.72 4.47
CA LYS A 189 -0.79 18.27 5.22
C LYS A 189 0.35 18.74 4.29
N LYS A 190 0.49 18.13 3.11
CA LYS A 190 1.60 18.38 2.18
C LYS A 190 1.22 19.24 0.98
N ASN A 191 -0.07 19.34 0.66
CA ASN A 191 -0.57 20.11 -0.47
C ASN A 191 -1.61 21.13 0.00
N PRO A 192 -1.26 22.43 0.06
CA PRO A 192 -2.15 23.48 0.56
C PRO A 192 -3.35 23.77 -0.35
N LEU A 193 -3.40 23.18 -1.55
CA LEU A 193 -4.49 23.39 -2.53
C LEU A 193 -5.70 22.48 -2.27
N VAL A 194 -5.58 21.51 -1.37
CA VAL A 194 -6.62 20.51 -1.13
C VAL A 194 -6.85 20.30 0.36
N GLU A 195 -8.00 19.79 0.72
CA GLU A 195 -8.37 19.44 2.09
C GLU A 195 -9.26 18.19 2.12
N PRO A 196 -9.27 17.41 3.22
CA PRO A 196 -10.14 16.27 3.35
C PRO A 196 -11.59 16.71 3.57
N SER A 197 -12.54 15.91 3.12
CA SER A 197 -13.96 16.10 3.44
C SER A 197 -14.25 15.83 4.91
N ASN A 198 -15.37 16.37 5.41
CA ASN A 198 -15.88 16.00 6.73
C ASN A 198 -16.43 14.55 6.76
N LEU A 199 -16.92 14.07 5.60
CA LEU A 199 -17.45 12.70 5.50
C LEU A 199 -16.31 11.68 5.50
N VAL A 200 -16.26 10.85 6.55
CA VAL A 200 -15.44 9.63 6.63
C VAL A 200 -16.37 8.42 6.62
N ILE A 201 -16.11 7.45 5.76
CA ILE A 201 -16.92 6.23 5.63
C ILE A 201 -16.15 5.07 6.26
N GLN A 202 -16.68 4.57 7.38
CA GLN A 202 -16.18 3.35 8.03
C GLN A 202 -16.56 2.14 7.16
N SER A 203 -15.57 1.49 6.55
CA SER A 203 -15.87 0.41 5.59
C SER A 203 -16.03 -0.96 6.24
N GLY A 204 -15.53 -1.13 7.47
CA GLY A 204 -15.42 -2.41 8.14
C GLY A 204 -14.46 -3.39 7.46
N ARG A 205 -13.60 -2.90 6.56
CA ARG A 205 -12.63 -3.72 5.82
C ARG A 205 -11.22 -3.51 6.31
N VAL A 206 -10.39 -4.51 6.03
CA VAL A 206 -8.97 -4.51 6.35
C VAL A 206 -8.12 -4.54 5.09
N GLY A 207 -6.92 -4.01 5.21
CA GLY A 207 -5.85 -4.10 4.23
C GLY A 207 -4.80 -5.11 4.67
N ALA A 208 -4.30 -5.88 3.71
CA ALA A 208 -3.22 -6.83 3.90
C ALA A 208 -2.26 -6.79 2.70
N MET A 209 -1.07 -7.35 2.84
CA MET A 209 -0.21 -7.64 1.70
C MET A 209 -0.82 -8.77 0.87
N ALA A 210 -0.68 -8.68 -0.46
CA ALA A 210 -1.24 -9.66 -1.37
C ALA A 210 -0.12 -10.40 -2.10
N PHE A 211 -0.21 -11.74 -2.14
CA PHE A 211 0.82 -12.62 -2.69
C PHE A 211 0.32 -13.35 -3.92
N HIS A 212 1.23 -13.75 -4.80
CA HIS A 212 0.93 -14.68 -5.88
C HIS A 212 0.39 -16.00 -5.30
N THR A 213 -0.54 -16.66 -6.00
CA THR A 213 -1.22 -17.87 -5.51
C THR A 213 -0.29 -19.05 -5.19
N THR A 214 0.88 -19.09 -5.82
CA THR A 214 1.90 -20.12 -5.55
C THR A 214 2.87 -19.76 -4.41
N SER A 215 2.81 -18.53 -3.88
CA SER A 215 3.74 -18.04 -2.84
C SER A 215 3.29 -18.43 -1.42
N ILE A 216 2.83 -19.67 -1.23
CA ILE A 216 2.27 -20.16 0.05
C ILE A 216 3.28 -20.05 1.18
N GLU A 217 4.49 -20.58 0.98
CA GLU A 217 5.53 -20.57 2.01
C GLU A 217 6.06 -19.16 2.31
N MET A 218 6.14 -18.31 1.30
CA MET A 218 6.49 -16.90 1.51
C MET A 218 5.41 -16.20 2.33
N ARG A 219 4.13 -16.38 2.02
CA ARG A 219 3.01 -15.86 2.81
C ARG A 219 3.11 -16.28 4.28
N LYS A 220 3.35 -17.58 4.55
CA LYS A 220 3.50 -18.09 5.94
C LYS A 220 4.63 -17.39 6.71
N LYS A 221 5.79 -17.20 6.05
CA LYS A 221 6.90 -16.46 6.66
C LYS A 221 6.53 -15.01 6.98
N PHE A 222 5.86 -14.31 6.05
CA PHE A 222 5.40 -12.94 6.26
C PHE A 222 4.34 -12.86 7.36
N GLU A 223 3.38 -13.78 7.37
CA GLU A 223 2.34 -13.90 8.40
C GLU A 223 2.98 -13.86 9.78
N LYS A 224 3.87 -14.79 10.02
CA LYS A 224 4.59 -14.91 11.29
C LYS A 224 5.30 -13.62 11.70
N VAL A 225 6.03 -13.00 10.77
CA VAL A 225 6.74 -11.75 11.05
C VAL A 225 5.77 -10.61 11.36
N VAL A 226 4.66 -10.49 10.60
CA VAL A 226 3.66 -9.43 10.81
C VAL A 226 2.96 -9.60 12.15
N GLU A 227 2.63 -10.84 12.57
CA GLU A 227 2.09 -11.13 13.90
C GLU A 227 3.06 -10.68 15.00
N CYS A 228 4.35 -10.98 14.86
CA CYS A 228 5.38 -10.54 15.80
C CYS A 228 5.51 -9.02 15.84
N MET A 229 5.46 -8.36 14.69
CA MET A 229 5.47 -6.89 14.60
C MET A 229 4.24 -6.24 15.25
N LYS A 230 3.10 -6.94 15.31
CA LYS A 230 1.94 -6.49 16.09
C LYS A 230 2.18 -6.66 17.58
N ALA A 231 2.67 -7.82 17.99
CA ALA A 231 2.88 -8.18 19.38
C ALA A 231 3.91 -7.26 20.07
N ASP A 232 4.98 -6.88 19.38
CA ASP A 232 6.02 -5.98 19.91
C ASP A 232 5.75 -4.48 19.67
N GLY A 233 4.60 -4.15 19.04
CA GLY A 233 4.17 -2.79 18.77
C GLY A 233 4.87 -2.10 17.60
N THR A 234 5.67 -2.82 16.80
CA THR A 234 6.37 -2.25 15.64
C THR A 234 5.38 -1.66 14.62
N ILE A 235 4.28 -2.37 14.29
CA ILE A 235 3.26 -1.84 13.37
C ILE A 235 2.62 -0.57 13.91
N ALA A 236 2.32 -0.51 15.21
CA ALA A 236 1.74 0.67 15.83
C ALA A 236 2.69 1.88 15.76
N LYS A 237 4.00 1.67 15.97
CA LYS A 237 5.01 2.73 15.83
C LYS A 237 5.14 3.23 14.38
N ILE A 238 5.14 2.32 13.41
CA ILE A 238 5.14 2.67 11.98
C ILE A 238 3.89 3.46 11.62
N HIS A 239 2.72 3.02 12.11
CA HIS A 239 1.45 3.73 11.89
C HIS A 239 1.53 5.17 12.43
N GLU A 240 1.93 5.36 13.67
CA GLU A 240 2.04 6.68 14.30
C GLU A 240 3.05 7.58 13.57
N LYS A 241 4.20 7.02 13.17
CA LYS A 241 5.22 7.74 12.37
C LYS A 241 4.63 8.35 11.11
N TRP A 242 3.83 7.59 10.36
CA TRP A 242 3.36 8.01 9.04
C TRP A 242 2.00 8.71 9.03
N THR A 243 1.12 8.41 9.98
CA THR A 243 -0.20 9.05 10.06
C THR A 243 -0.24 10.22 11.06
N GLY A 244 0.70 10.24 12.01
CA GLY A 244 0.69 11.16 13.14
C GLY A 244 -0.36 10.83 14.20
N GLN A 245 -0.96 9.63 14.12
CA GLN A 245 -1.99 9.15 15.04
C GLN A 245 -1.70 7.72 15.46
N LYS A 246 -2.06 7.36 16.69
CA LYS A 246 -2.04 5.95 17.12
C LYS A 246 -3.11 5.17 16.36
N PRO A 247 -2.84 3.90 16.02
CA PRO A 247 -3.89 3.06 15.43
C PRO A 247 -5.04 2.85 16.41
N VAL A 248 -6.20 2.47 15.88
CA VAL A 248 -7.39 2.16 16.70
C VAL A 248 -7.04 1.05 17.70
N ALA A 249 -7.34 1.27 18.98
CA ALA A 249 -7.08 0.28 20.02
C ALA A 249 -7.83 -1.04 19.73
N GLY A 250 -7.10 -2.16 19.76
CA GLY A 250 -7.64 -3.48 19.39
C GLY A 250 -7.95 -3.67 17.92
N GLY A 251 -7.56 -2.71 17.07
CA GLY A 251 -7.71 -2.79 15.62
C GLY A 251 -6.64 -3.64 14.93
N ALA A 252 -6.64 -3.63 13.59
CA ALA A 252 -5.80 -4.50 12.75
C ALA A 252 -4.29 -4.33 12.98
N ALA A 253 -3.85 -3.17 13.46
CA ALA A 253 -2.44 -2.95 13.80
C ALA A 253 -1.97 -3.67 15.08
N TYR A 254 -2.91 -4.14 15.90
CA TYR A 254 -2.63 -4.83 17.17
C TYR A 254 -3.17 -6.26 17.22
N LYS A 255 -4.38 -6.46 16.66
CA LYS A 255 -5.08 -7.73 16.74
C LYS A 255 -4.50 -8.72 15.74
N VAL A 256 -3.95 -9.82 16.23
CA VAL A 256 -3.60 -10.99 15.40
C VAL A 256 -4.88 -11.77 15.11
N VAL A 257 -5.12 -12.11 13.83
CA VAL A 257 -6.22 -13.01 13.47
C VAL A 257 -5.76 -14.47 13.60
N PRO A 258 -6.66 -15.41 13.94
CA PRO A 258 -6.27 -16.82 14.01
C PRO A 258 -5.97 -17.37 12.64
N GLY A 259 -5.04 -18.34 12.55
CA GLY A 259 -4.69 -19.03 11.31
C GLY A 259 -3.76 -18.22 10.40
N ILE A 260 -3.76 -18.50 9.12
CA ILE A 260 -2.93 -17.89 8.10
C ILE A 260 -3.82 -17.26 7.02
N GLY A 261 -3.65 -15.96 6.79
CA GLY A 261 -4.50 -15.15 5.93
C GLY A 261 -5.69 -14.55 6.66
N VAL A 262 -6.80 -14.31 5.97
CA VAL A 262 -7.94 -13.58 6.53
C VAL A 262 -9.13 -14.52 6.72
N PRO A 263 -9.63 -14.73 7.93
CA PRO A 263 -10.77 -15.62 8.20
C PRO A 263 -11.99 -15.27 7.36
N GLY A 264 -12.64 -16.30 6.79
CA GLY A 264 -13.83 -16.17 5.96
C GLY A 264 -13.58 -15.77 4.50
N PHE A 265 -12.30 -15.74 4.06
CA PHE A 265 -11.91 -15.51 2.67
C PHE A 265 -11.26 -16.76 2.07
N THR A 266 -11.19 -16.81 0.73
CA THR A 266 -10.54 -17.91 -0.01
C THR A 266 -9.06 -17.99 0.39
N HIS A 267 -8.52 -19.21 0.44
CA HIS A 267 -7.14 -19.50 0.85
C HIS A 267 -6.80 -19.15 2.32
N TYR A 268 -7.80 -18.96 3.16
CA TYR A 268 -7.59 -18.97 4.59
C TYR A 268 -7.24 -20.41 5.05
N ASP A 269 -6.24 -20.52 5.91
CA ASP A 269 -5.75 -21.76 6.49
C ASP A 269 -5.86 -21.62 8.02
N ASP A 270 -6.64 -22.47 8.68
CA ASP A 270 -6.87 -22.41 10.12
C ASP A 270 -5.73 -23.00 10.96
N SER A 271 -4.68 -23.49 10.29
CA SER A 271 -3.47 -23.95 10.96
C SER A 271 -2.76 -22.80 11.67
N PRO A 272 -2.16 -23.03 12.84
CA PRO A 272 -1.37 -21.98 13.50
C PRO A 272 -0.23 -21.48 12.59
N SER A 273 0.03 -20.17 12.60
CA SER A 273 1.14 -19.56 11.84
C SER A 273 2.53 -19.98 12.37
N GLY A 274 2.59 -20.77 13.43
CA GLY A 274 3.79 -21.26 14.10
C GLY A 274 4.01 -20.58 15.47
N SER A 275 4.76 -21.23 16.36
CA SER A 275 5.01 -20.76 17.73
C SER A 275 6.20 -19.80 17.80
N GLY A 276 6.06 -18.76 18.66
CA GLY A 276 7.16 -17.89 19.11
C GLY A 276 7.55 -16.76 18.16
N CYS A 277 7.67 -15.55 18.72
CA CYS A 277 8.42 -14.43 18.13
C CYS A 277 9.82 -14.50 18.75
N GLY A 278 10.70 -15.32 18.15
CA GLY A 278 12.06 -15.51 18.61
C GLY A 278 12.94 -14.32 18.34
#